data_d29bf84f4fa09e584eb52a9544a520f0
#
_entry.id   d29bf84f4fa09e584eb52a9544a520f0
#
_cell.length_a   1.000
_cell.length_b   1.000
_cell.length_c   1.000
_cell.angle_alpha   90.00
_cell.angle_beta   90.00
_cell.angle_gamma   90.00
#
_symmetry.space_group_name_H-M   'P 1'
#
loop_
_entity.id
_entity.type
_entity.pdbx_description
1 polymer ?
#
loop_
_entity_poly.entity_id
_entity_poly.type
_entity_poly.pdbx_seq_one_letter_code
_entity_poly.pdbx_strand_id
1 'polypeptide(L)'
;MPSTLLKSAVNGTGVILHTGLGRAVLPQVARDAVMAMTDRYCTLELDITSGKRGSRHDLVTELLCELTGAQSALVVNNNAAAVMLILHALARDKEVIISRGQLVEIGGSFRMPDVMAQSGAELVSVGTTNRTELVDYEAAITDRTAIIMEVHRSNFEIVGEETSVMLEDLVDLGTKTGIPVVYDHGSGAMTDLSQYGLGTDRTVPESVSAGVQVTCFSGDKLLGGPQAGILVGQKEWLDRMRNDPMMRALRVDKMIFAALHATLELFLDPEKLPALHPVTRMISESTSSLEHRAHILADRLRLQFAHRCGIHVNEATSEIGGGALPLRQLPTFVVAVTPEVWSNHALAKAFRLQQPAIFGRIVKDQFWLDIRTIMPGDIPVIEHAAQTVVAQLDSGTE
;
A
#
# COMPACT_ATOMS: atom_id res chain seq x y z
N MET A 1 19.70 25.83 -3.20
CA MET A 1 18.63 25.32 -2.30
C MET A 1 19.29 24.53 -1.19
N PRO A 2 18.82 24.57 0.07
CA PRO A 2 19.34 23.69 1.10
C PRO A 2 19.20 22.23 0.63
N SER A 3 20.27 21.43 0.79
CA SER A 3 20.22 20.02 0.43
C SER A 3 19.28 19.32 1.39
N THR A 4 18.07 18.96 0.95
CA THR A 4 17.18 18.13 1.75
C THR A 4 17.74 16.71 1.77
N LEU A 5 17.72 16.07 2.93
CA LEU A 5 18.09 14.65 3.04
C LEU A 5 17.12 13.75 2.26
N LEU A 6 15.84 14.14 2.18
CA LEU A 6 14.83 13.48 1.39
C LEU A 6 14.96 13.93 -0.09
N LYS A 7 15.20 12.96 -0.98
CA LYS A 7 15.39 13.20 -2.41
C LYS A 7 14.35 12.42 -3.22
N SER A 8 14.00 12.98 -4.39
CA SER A 8 13.24 12.22 -5.37
C SER A 8 14.05 11.05 -5.93
N ALA A 9 13.36 9.99 -6.31
CA ALA A 9 13.99 8.78 -6.83
C ALA A 9 13.23 8.23 -8.04
N VAL A 10 13.98 7.62 -8.96
CA VAL A 10 13.46 6.77 -10.03
C VAL A 10 13.50 5.33 -9.53
N ASN A 11 12.37 4.65 -9.59
CA ASN A 11 12.23 3.28 -9.18
C ASN A 11 12.39 2.31 -10.38
N GLY A 12 13.58 1.76 -10.55
CA GLY A 12 13.89 0.70 -11.50
C GLY A 12 14.03 -0.67 -10.85
N THR A 13 13.52 -0.86 -9.62
CA THR A 13 13.68 -2.13 -8.87
C THR A 13 12.70 -3.22 -9.30
N GLY A 14 11.58 -2.87 -9.94
CA GLY A 14 10.50 -3.81 -10.24
C GLY A 14 9.56 -4.11 -9.07
N VAL A 15 9.69 -3.41 -7.94
CA VAL A 15 8.77 -3.49 -6.81
C VAL A 15 7.87 -2.26 -6.84
N ILE A 16 6.57 -2.43 -7.15
CA ILE A 16 5.62 -1.32 -7.36
C ILE A 16 5.45 -0.51 -6.07
N LEU A 17 5.10 -1.17 -4.97
CA LEU A 17 4.88 -0.56 -3.66
C LEU A 17 6.14 -0.69 -2.79
N HIS A 18 7.28 -0.18 -3.28
CA HIS A 18 8.56 -0.32 -2.61
C HIS A 18 8.61 0.52 -1.33
N THR A 19 8.65 -0.15 -0.16
CA THR A 19 8.61 0.50 1.15
C THR A 19 9.71 1.55 1.33
N GLY A 20 10.95 1.22 0.98
CA GLY A 20 12.10 2.14 1.11
C GLY A 20 12.09 3.31 0.13
N LEU A 21 11.24 3.29 -0.91
CA LEU A 21 11.05 4.37 -1.89
C LEU A 21 9.72 5.13 -1.70
N GLY A 22 9.03 4.93 -0.56
CA GLY A 22 7.85 5.70 -0.20
C GLY A 22 6.52 5.10 -0.67
N ARG A 23 6.51 3.84 -1.15
CA ARG A 23 5.33 3.09 -1.60
C ARG A 23 4.63 3.74 -2.81
N ALA A 24 3.32 4.01 -2.72
CA ALA A 24 2.53 4.51 -3.85
C ALA A 24 2.96 5.92 -4.28
N VAL A 25 3.08 6.10 -5.60
CA VAL A 25 3.20 7.42 -6.22
C VAL A 25 1.82 8.03 -6.37
N LEU A 26 1.62 9.23 -5.84
CA LEU A 26 0.33 9.91 -5.90
C LEU A 26 -0.10 10.24 -7.35
N PRO A 27 -1.37 10.08 -7.69
CA PRO A 27 -1.94 10.57 -8.94
C PRO A 27 -1.71 12.08 -9.12
N GLN A 28 -1.70 12.56 -10.36
CA GLN A 28 -1.50 13.99 -10.65
C GLN A 28 -2.57 14.85 -9.92
N VAL A 29 -3.85 14.45 -10.01
CA VAL A 29 -4.95 15.17 -9.34
C VAL A 29 -4.75 15.29 -7.83
N ALA A 30 -4.19 14.25 -7.18
CA ALA A 30 -3.90 14.29 -5.75
C ALA A 30 -2.76 15.27 -5.42
N ARG A 31 -1.71 15.32 -6.24
CA ARG A 31 -0.61 16.29 -6.09
C ARG A 31 -1.10 17.73 -6.26
N ASP A 32 -1.95 17.97 -7.27
CA ASP A 32 -2.54 19.28 -7.53
C ASP A 32 -3.46 19.72 -6.38
N ALA A 33 -4.26 18.79 -5.83
CA ALA A 33 -5.10 19.05 -4.67
C ALA A 33 -4.27 19.44 -3.43
N VAL A 34 -3.16 18.74 -3.16
CA VAL A 34 -2.24 19.09 -2.06
C VAL A 34 -1.67 20.48 -2.25
N MET A 35 -1.18 20.79 -3.46
CA MET A 35 -0.64 22.12 -3.76
C MET A 35 -1.66 23.24 -3.54
N ALA A 36 -2.90 23.04 -4.01
CA ALA A 36 -4.00 23.99 -3.83
C ALA A 36 -4.31 24.25 -2.35
N MET A 37 -4.23 23.20 -1.51
CA MET A 37 -4.53 23.32 -0.06
C MET A 37 -3.36 23.89 0.76
N THR A 38 -2.15 23.92 0.21
CA THR A 38 -0.97 24.46 0.92
C THR A 38 -0.73 25.95 0.64
N ASP A 39 -1.25 26.48 -0.47
CA ASP A 39 -1.07 27.86 -0.89
C ASP A 39 -1.91 28.87 -0.05
N ARG A 40 -3.02 28.41 0.56
CA ARG A 40 -3.98 29.25 1.30
C ARG A 40 -4.56 28.55 2.53
N TYR A 41 -5.36 29.30 3.31
CA TYR A 41 -6.27 28.72 4.29
C TYR A 41 -7.32 27.84 3.60
N CYS A 42 -7.81 26.81 4.29
CA CYS A 42 -8.84 25.91 3.75
C CYS A 42 -9.95 25.64 4.79
N THR A 43 -11.08 25.15 4.31
CA THR A 43 -12.28 24.90 5.10
C THR A 43 -12.26 23.54 5.78
N LEU A 44 -11.12 23.12 6.34
CA LEU A 44 -10.94 21.79 6.91
C LEU A 44 -12.00 21.35 7.92
N GLU A 45 -12.45 22.26 8.77
CA GLU A 45 -13.49 22.01 9.81
C GLU A 45 -14.59 23.07 9.76
N LEU A 46 -14.86 23.66 8.60
CA LEU A 46 -15.91 24.65 8.41
C LEU A 46 -16.84 24.23 7.28
N ASP A 47 -18.11 24.11 7.55
CA ASP A 47 -19.13 23.96 6.53
C ASP A 47 -19.41 25.32 5.86
N ILE A 48 -19.19 25.38 4.54
CA ILE A 48 -19.28 26.62 3.77
C ILE A 48 -20.69 27.18 3.76
N THR A 49 -21.70 26.29 3.73
CA THR A 49 -23.11 26.67 3.59
C THR A 49 -23.66 27.26 4.88
N SER A 50 -23.37 26.61 6.00
CA SER A 50 -23.91 27.03 7.32
C SER A 50 -22.96 27.95 8.09
N GLY A 51 -21.69 28.05 7.71
CA GLY A 51 -20.63 28.73 8.45
C GLY A 51 -20.28 28.09 9.79
N LYS A 52 -20.84 26.91 10.09
CA LYS A 52 -20.63 26.21 11.35
C LYS A 52 -19.44 25.28 11.29
N ARG A 53 -18.92 24.89 12.46
CA ARG A 53 -17.90 23.89 12.58
C ARG A 53 -18.44 22.51 12.21
N GLY A 54 -17.78 21.85 11.23
CA GLY A 54 -18.00 20.47 10.80
C GLY A 54 -16.89 19.53 11.27
N SER A 55 -17.00 18.29 10.84
CA SER A 55 -15.95 17.28 11.06
C SER A 55 -15.05 17.20 9.81
N ARG A 56 -13.73 17.13 10.02
CA ARG A 56 -12.80 16.91 8.91
C ARG A 56 -13.00 15.57 8.19
N HIS A 57 -13.53 14.57 8.88
CA HIS A 57 -13.83 13.26 8.29
C HIS A 57 -14.94 13.33 7.25
N ASP A 58 -15.87 14.28 7.36
CA ASP A 58 -16.95 14.45 6.40
C ASP A 58 -16.44 14.73 4.98
N LEU A 59 -15.20 15.28 4.86
CA LEU A 59 -14.56 15.52 3.56
C LEU A 59 -14.37 14.27 2.69
N VAL A 60 -14.28 13.09 3.29
CA VAL A 60 -14.05 11.82 2.58
C VAL A 60 -15.06 10.74 2.94
N THR A 61 -15.85 10.92 3.99
CA THR A 61 -16.80 9.90 4.48
C THR A 61 -17.83 9.54 3.42
N GLU A 62 -18.47 10.53 2.80
CA GLU A 62 -19.51 10.30 1.79
C GLU A 62 -18.94 9.49 0.62
N LEU A 63 -17.79 9.90 0.10
CA LEU A 63 -17.14 9.24 -1.03
C LEU A 63 -16.65 7.80 -0.67
N LEU A 64 -16.11 7.60 0.53
CA LEU A 64 -15.76 6.27 1.02
C LEU A 64 -17.00 5.37 1.16
N CYS A 65 -18.09 5.90 1.67
CA CYS A 65 -19.36 5.16 1.78
C CYS A 65 -19.91 4.79 0.39
N GLU A 66 -19.86 5.71 -0.57
CA GLU A 66 -20.28 5.44 -1.96
C GLU A 66 -19.45 4.34 -2.60
N LEU A 67 -18.13 4.41 -2.47
CA LEU A 67 -17.20 3.44 -3.08
C LEU A 67 -17.20 2.07 -2.42
N THR A 68 -17.52 1.98 -1.12
CA THR A 68 -17.41 0.72 -0.37
C THR A 68 -18.75 0.11 0.04
N GLY A 69 -19.85 0.88 -0.01
CA GLY A 69 -21.13 0.48 0.56
C GLY A 69 -21.22 0.58 2.09
N ALA A 70 -20.23 1.14 2.75
CA ALA A 70 -20.19 1.30 4.20
C ALA A 70 -21.18 2.39 4.68
N GLN A 71 -21.56 2.33 5.96
CA GLN A 71 -22.44 3.33 6.58
C GLN A 71 -21.69 4.55 7.10
N SER A 72 -20.39 4.43 7.37
CA SER A 72 -19.52 5.50 7.89
C SER A 72 -18.06 5.21 7.59
N ALA A 73 -17.21 6.25 7.71
CA ALA A 73 -15.77 6.13 7.56
C ALA A 73 -15.01 7.04 8.54
N LEU A 74 -13.78 6.63 8.86
CA LEU A 74 -12.79 7.43 9.59
C LEU A 74 -11.43 7.33 8.92
N VAL A 75 -10.61 8.36 9.11
CA VAL A 75 -9.23 8.38 8.58
C VAL A 75 -8.26 8.77 9.69
N VAL A 76 -7.21 7.97 9.84
CA VAL A 76 -6.11 8.15 10.80
C VAL A 76 -4.76 8.08 10.08
N ASN A 77 -3.67 8.29 10.81
CA ASN A 77 -2.31 8.47 10.27
C ASN A 77 -1.80 7.32 9.38
N ASN A 78 -2.15 6.08 9.72
CA ASN A 78 -1.76 4.87 8.99
C ASN A 78 -2.59 3.68 9.48
N ASN A 79 -2.48 2.52 8.82
CA ASN A 79 -3.27 1.35 9.19
C ASN A 79 -2.92 0.77 10.56
N ALA A 80 -1.66 0.88 11.01
CA ALA A 80 -1.29 0.49 12.38
C ALA A 80 -2.04 1.32 13.43
N ALA A 81 -2.20 2.63 13.17
CA ALA A 81 -3.01 3.51 14.00
C ALA A 81 -4.52 3.16 13.96
N ALA A 82 -5.01 2.70 12.79
CA ALA A 82 -6.38 2.21 12.65
C ALA A 82 -6.63 0.97 13.52
N VAL A 83 -5.76 -0.03 13.42
CA VAL A 83 -5.83 -1.24 14.27
C VAL A 83 -5.73 -0.89 15.76
N MET A 84 -4.79 -0.02 16.14
CA MET A 84 -4.63 0.43 17.53
C MET A 84 -5.90 1.12 18.03
N LEU A 85 -6.52 1.99 17.23
CA LEU A 85 -7.75 2.69 17.58
C LEU A 85 -8.93 1.72 17.76
N ILE A 86 -9.08 0.75 16.84
CA ILE A 86 -10.12 -0.30 16.92
C ILE A 86 -9.99 -1.05 18.24
N LEU A 87 -8.82 -1.57 18.51
CA LEU A 87 -8.56 -2.39 19.71
C LEU A 87 -8.75 -1.58 20.99
N HIS A 88 -8.22 -0.35 21.04
CA HIS A 88 -8.36 0.53 22.20
C HIS A 88 -9.81 0.94 22.48
N ALA A 89 -10.55 1.34 21.43
CA ALA A 89 -11.91 1.85 21.60
C ALA A 89 -12.95 0.75 21.83
N LEU A 90 -12.72 -0.45 21.31
CA LEU A 90 -13.72 -1.53 21.31
C LEU A 90 -13.38 -2.70 22.23
N ALA A 91 -12.08 -2.95 22.50
CA ALA A 91 -11.63 -4.16 23.18
C ALA A 91 -10.67 -3.91 24.39
N ARG A 92 -10.53 -2.69 24.85
CA ARG A 92 -9.69 -2.40 26.02
C ARG A 92 -10.16 -3.18 27.24
N ASP A 93 -9.22 -3.85 27.91
CA ASP A 93 -9.43 -4.73 29.06
C ASP A 93 -10.36 -5.94 28.74
N LYS A 94 -10.48 -6.32 27.47
CA LYS A 94 -11.29 -7.41 26.96
C LYS A 94 -10.52 -8.29 25.98
N GLU A 95 -11.11 -9.41 25.63
CA GLU A 95 -10.53 -10.41 24.74
C GLU A 95 -10.79 -10.12 23.26
N VAL A 96 -9.78 -10.37 22.44
CA VAL A 96 -9.86 -10.35 20.96
C VAL A 96 -9.43 -11.70 20.44
N ILE A 97 -10.33 -12.39 19.76
CA ILE A 97 -10.07 -13.71 19.17
C ILE A 97 -9.50 -13.50 17.76
N ILE A 98 -8.38 -14.17 17.47
CA ILE A 98 -7.70 -14.14 16.17
C ILE A 98 -7.10 -15.51 15.85
N SER A 99 -7.10 -15.91 14.58
CA SER A 99 -6.37 -17.10 14.14
C SER A 99 -4.86 -16.97 14.37
N ARG A 100 -4.24 -18.02 14.87
CA ARG A 100 -2.78 -18.08 15.06
C ARG A 100 -2.02 -17.92 13.74
N GLY A 101 -2.57 -18.40 12.63
CA GLY A 101 -2.02 -18.21 11.29
C GLY A 101 -2.05 -16.76 10.77
N GLN A 102 -2.71 -15.85 11.49
CA GLN A 102 -2.84 -14.42 11.15
C GLN A 102 -2.07 -13.48 12.07
N LEU A 103 -1.24 -14.01 12.97
CA LEU A 103 -0.37 -13.23 13.84
C LEU A 103 0.84 -12.71 13.05
N VAL A 104 0.59 -11.69 12.23
CA VAL A 104 1.57 -11.13 11.29
C VAL A 104 2.61 -10.23 11.98
N GLU A 105 3.83 -10.19 11.41
CA GLU A 105 4.81 -9.14 11.64
C GLU A 105 5.08 -8.42 10.32
N ILE A 106 4.90 -7.09 10.29
CA ILE A 106 5.06 -6.26 9.10
C ILE A 106 6.07 -5.16 9.35
N GLY A 107 6.99 -4.94 8.41
CA GLY A 107 7.93 -3.82 8.44
C GLY A 107 8.94 -3.83 9.59
N GLY A 108 9.20 -5.00 10.20
CA GLY A 108 10.23 -5.19 11.22
C GLY A 108 9.88 -4.70 12.63
N SER A 109 8.69 -4.15 12.86
CA SER A 109 8.27 -3.67 14.19
C SER A 109 6.78 -3.74 14.47
N PHE A 110 5.93 -3.89 13.46
CA PHE A 110 4.50 -4.06 13.67
C PHE A 110 4.19 -5.54 13.86
N ARG A 111 4.04 -5.96 15.11
CA ARG A 111 3.62 -7.31 15.50
C ARG A 111 2.23 -7.26 16.07
N MET A 112 1.31 -8.04 15.53
CA MET A 112 -0.08 -8.06 15.98
C MET A 112 -0.22 -8.30 17.50
N PRO A 113 0.50 -9.26 18.13
CA PRO A 113 0.44 -9.43 19.59
C PRO A 113 0.89 -8.20 20.38
N ASP A 114 1.95 -7.51 19.92
CA ASP A 114 2.49 -6.34 20.60
C ASP A 114 1.52 -5.15 20.50
N VAL A 115 0.88 -4.98 19.34
CA VAL A 115 -0.14 -3.95 19.10
C VAL A 115 -1.36 -4.19 20.00
N MET A 116 -1.82 -5.43 20.11
CA MET A 116 -2.91 -5.81 21.04
C MET A 116 -2.54 -5.47 22.47
N ALA A 117 -1.37 -5.90 22.94
CA ALA A 117 -0.92 -5.59 24.29
C ALA A 117 -0.83 -4.08 24.57
N GLN A 118 -0.32 -3.30 23.60
CA GLN A 118 -0.22 -1.85 23.71
C GLN A 118 -1.59 -1.14 23.71
N SER A 119 -2.57 -1.69 23.02
CA SER A 119 -3.94 -1.15 23.00
C SER A 119 -4.72 -1.42 24.30
N GLY A 120 -4.23 -2.31 25.16
CA GLY A 120 -4.92 -2.80 26.34
C GLY A 120 -5.88 -3.96 26.05
N ALA A 121 -5.90 -4.52 24.84
CA ALA A 121 -6.67 -5.71 24.50
C ALA A 121 -5.92 -6.99 24.88
N GLU A 122 -6.65 -8.03 25.24
CA GLU A 122 -6.13 -9.35 25.56
C GLU A 122 -6.22 -10.27 24.32
N LEU A 123 -5.08 -10.77 23.87
CA LEU A 123 -5.00 -11.68 22.72
C LEU A 123 -5.48 -13.07 23.07
N VAL A 124 -6.49 -13.59 22.37
CA VAL A 124 -6.92 -15.00 22.38
C VAL A 124 -6.64 -15.60 21.01
N SER A 125 -5.51 -16.32 20.87
CA SER A 125 -5.15 -16.95 19.60
C SER A 125 -5.73 -18.36 19.48
N VAL A 126 -6.45 -18.64 18.37
CA VAL A 126 -7.13 -19.92 18.13
C VAL A 126 -6.51 -20.69 16.97
N GLY A 127 -6.78 -21.99 16.93
CA GLY A 127 -6.24 -22.90 15.91
C GLY A 127 -4.72 -23.08 15.98
N THR A 128 -4.13 -23.40 14.83
CA THR A 128 -2.68 -23.60 14.65
C THR A 128 -2.15 -22.67 13.56
N THR A 129 -0.86 -22.79 13.23
CA THR A 129 -0.23 -21.92 12.20
C THR A 129 -0.92 -22.03 10.84
N ASN A 130 -1.30 -23.24 10.43
CA ASN A 130 -1.82 -23.52 9.09
C ASN A 130 -3.24 -24.11 9.09
N ARG A 131 -3.87 -24.26 10.27
CA ARG A 131 -5.23 -24.78 10.36
C ARG A 131 -6.00 -24.11 11.48
N THR A 132 -7.09 -23.44 11.10
CA THR A 132 -8.07 -22.86 12.01
C THR A 132 -9.46 -23.13 11.46
N GLU A 133 -10.33 -23.68 12.29
CA GLU A 133 -11.69 -24.03 11.96
C GLU A 133 -12.67 -23.15 12.75
N LEU A 134 -13.92 -23.04 12.31
CA LEU A 134 -14.94 -22.22 12.98
C LEU A 134 -15.15 -22.63 14.44
N VAL A 135 -15.08 -23.93 14.72
CA VAL A 135 -15.20 -24.48 16.08
C VAL A 135 -14.12 -23.98 17.03
N ASP A 136 -12.94 -23.62 16.53
CA ASP A 136 -11.86 -23.04 17.36
C ASP A 136 -12.25 -21.65 17.86
N TYR A 137 -12.91 -20.85 17.01
CA TYR A 137 -13.45 -19.54 17.40
C TYR A 137 -14.62 -19.70 18.36
N GLU A 138 -15.59 -20.59 18.06
CA GLU A 138 -16.74 -20.84 18.91
C GLU A 138 -16.34 -21.24 20.34
N ALA A 139 -15.36 -22.14 20.46
CA ALA A 139 -14.87 -22.64 21.75
C ALA A 139 -14.11 -21.58 22.57
N ALA A 140 -13.59 -20.54 21.92
CA ALA A 140 -12.81 -19.48 22.56
C ALA A 140 -13.67 -18.30 23.03
N ILE A 141 -14.95 -18.23 22.66
CA ILE A 141 -15.85 -17.14 23.05
C ILE A 141 -16.17 -17.23 24.54
N THR A 142 -15.97 -16.10 25.23
CA THR A 142 -16.34 -15.90 26.64
C THR A 142 -17.19 -14.64 26.80
N ASP A 143 -17.64 -14.35 28.02
CA ASP A 143 -18.32 -13.09 28.37
C ASP A 143 -17.41 -11.87 28.29
N ARG A 144 -16.09 -12.06 28.21
CA ARG A 144 -15.07 -11.02 28.02
C ARG A 144 -14.73 -10.76 26.55
N THR A 145 -15.18 -11.61 25.63
CA THR A 145 -14.86 -11.46 24.20
C THR A 145 -15.52 -10.21 23.63
N ALA A 146 -14.70 -9.29 23.12
CA ALA A 146 -15.16 -8.02 22.54
C ALA A 146 -15.14 -7.99 21.01
N ILE A 147 -14.21 -8.70 20.37
CA ILE A 147 -13.98 -8.69 18.91
C ILE A 147 -13.58 -10.08 18.44
N ILE A 148 -14.10 -10.48 17.29
CA ILE A 148 -13.50 -11.51 16.42
C ILE A 148 -12.73 -10.77 15.34
N MET A 149 -11.41 -10.99 15.25
CA MET A 149 -10.54 -10.28 14.32
C MET A 149 -10.02 -11.20 13.23
N GLU A 150 -10.21 -10.78 12.00
CA GLU A 150 -9.61 -11.37 10.80
C GLU A 150 -8.50 -10.44 10.32
N VAL A 151 -7.33 -11.00 10.00
CA VAL A 151 -6.18 -10.22 9.48
C VAL A 151 -5.68 -10.83 8.19
N HIS A 152 -5.68 -10.03 7.13
CA HIS A 152 -5.13 -10.44 5.85
C HIS A 152 -3.61 -10.62 5.93
N ARG A 153 -3.10 -11.78 5.48
CA ARG A 153 -1.67 -12.11 5.45
C ARG A 153 -0.98 -11.41 4.27
N SER A 154 -0.76 -10.13 4.44
CA SER A 154 -0.32 -9.23 3.37
C SER A 154 1.15 -9.35 2.97
N ASN A 155 1.99 -10.11 3.71
CA ASN A 155 3.44 -10.18 3.51
C ASN A 155 4.03 -11.59 3.53
N PHE A 156 3.20 -12.61 3.70
CA PHE A 156 3.60 -14.02 3.59
C PHE A 156 2.42 -14.89 3.13
N GLU A 157 2.72 -16.06 2.61
CA GLU A 157 1.75 -17.11 2.29
C GLU A 157 2.14 -18.43 2.98
N ILE A 158 1.16 -19.24 3.34
CA ILE A 158 1.37 -20.60 3.80
C ILE A 158 1.27 -21.51 2.58
N VAL A 159 2.34 -22.23 2.29
CA VAL A 159 2.41 -23.18 1.17
C VAL A 159 2.25 -24.60 1.68
N GLY A 160 1.32 -25.35 1.12
CA GLY A 160 1.00 -26.72 1.52
C GLY A 160 -0.43 -26.84 2.04
N GLU A 161 -0.64 -27.71 3.02
CA GLU A 161 -1.98 -27.89 3.62
C GLU A 161 -2.33 -26.70 4.51
N GLU A 162 -3.39 -26.01 4.13
CA GLU A 162 -3.94 -24.89 4.87
C GLU A 162 -5.46 -25.01 4.98
N THR A 163 -5.99 -24.62 6.14
CA THR A 163 -7.42 -24.44 6.38
C THR A 163 -7.63 -23.13 7.13
N SER A 164 -8.42 -22.24 6.58
CA SER A 164 -8.83 -20.98 7.21
C SER A 164 -10.36 -20.86 7.16
N VAL A 165 -10.92 -20.11 8.09
CA VAL A 165 -12.36 -19.84 8.14
C VAL A 165 -12.70 -18.76 7.13
N MET A 166 -13.81 -18.92 6.42
CA MET A 166 -14.30 -17.86 5.52
C MET A 166 -14.79 -16.66 6.33
N LEU A 167 -14.59 -15.47 5.80
CA LEU A 167 -14.99 -14.24 6.47
C LEU A 167 -16.50 -14.19 6.73
N GLU A 168 -17.30 -14.73 5.82
CA GLU A 168 -18.75 -14.88 5.93
C GLU A 168 -19.16 -15.73 7.13
N ASP A 169 -18.45 -16.86 7.37
CA ASP A 169 -18.71 -17.74 8.52
C ASP A 169 -18.38 -17.03 9.85
N LEU A 170 -17.32 -16.20 9.88
CA LEU A 170 -17.00 -15.39 11.05
C LEU A 170 -18.06 -14.31 11.30
N VAL A 171 -18.57 -13.67 10.24
CA VAL A 171 -19.66 -12.69 10.34
C VAL A 171 -20.94 -13.33 10.84
N ASP A 172 -21.26 -14.54 10.37
CA ASP A 172 -22.42 -15.31 10.86
C ASP A 172 -22.26 -15.66 12.34
N LEU A 173 -21.06 -16.09 12.77
CA LEU A 173 -20.75 -16.34 14.17
C LEU A 173 -20.89 -15.06 15.00
N GLY A 174 -20.32 -13.96 14.53
CA GLY A 174 -20.43 -12.66 15.19
C GLY A 174 -21.88 -12.19 15.35
N THR A 175 -22.70 -12.38 14.32
CA THR A 175 -24.14 -12.08 14.35
C THR A 175 -24.89 -12.93 15.37
N LYS A 176 -24.62 -14.24 15.45
CA LYS A 176 -25.24 -15.17 16.41
C LYS A 176 -24.85 -14.85 17.85
N THR A 177 -23.64 -14.37 18.08
CA THR A 177 -23.10 -14.12 19.43
C THR A 177 -23.19 -12.67 19.88
N GLY A 178 -23.50 -11.75 18.97
CA GLY A 178 -23.51 -10.30 19.21
C GLY A 178 -22.12 -9.68 19.31
N ILE A 179 -21.07 -10.40 18.82
CA ILE A 179 -19.67 -9.95 18.85
C ILE A 179 -19.31 -9.39 17.47
N PRO A 180 -18.78 -8.13 17.38
CA PRO A 180 -18.40 -7.56 16.10
C PRO A 180 -17.22 -8.29 15.48
N VAL A 181 -17.27 -8.47 14.15
CA VAL A 181 -16.14 -8.92 13.34
C VAL A 181 -15.41 -7.71 12.78
N VAL A 182 -14.10 -7.70 12.95
CA VAL A 182 -13.19 -6.68 12.43
C VAL A 182 -12.25 -7.33 11.41
N TYR A 183 -12.13 -6.70 10.25
CA TYR A 183 -11.23 -7.17 9.20
C TYR A 183 -10.09 -6.16 8.96
N ASP A 184 -8.85 -6.54 9.32
CA ASP A 184 -7.66 -5.83 8.88
C ASP A 184 -7.30 -6.30 7.47
N HIS A 185 -7.83 -5.60 6.48
CA HIS A 185 -7.57 -5.86 5.07
C HIS A 185 -6.14 -5.50 4.67
N GLY A 186 -5.59 -4.47 5.27
CA GLY A 186 -4.20 -4.02 5.09
C GLY A 186 -3.87 -3.43 3.71
N SER A 187 -4.17 -4.12 2.62
CA SER A 187 -3.73 -3.73 1.26
C SER A 187 -4.53 -2.60 0.61
N GLY A 188 -5.81 -2.46 0.95
CA GLY A 188 -6.68 -1.41 0.41
C GLY A 188 -7.06 -1.59 -1.06
N ALA A 189 -7.21 -2.83 -1.53
CA ALA A 189 -7.73 -3.11 -2.86
C ALA A 189 -9.19 -2.65 -2.98
N MET A 190 -9.45 -1.68 -3.84
CA MET A 190 -10.81 -1.15 -4.10
C MET A 190 -11.47 -1.82 -5.30
N THR A 191 -10.69 -2.45 -6.17
CA THR A 191 -11.14 -3.11 -7.41
C THR A 191 -10.56 -4.51 -7.51
N ASP A 192 -11.24 -5.40 -8.20
CA ASP A 192 -10.73 -6.75 -8.49
C ASP A 192 -9.51 -6.68 -9.40
N LEU A 193 -8.40 -7.29 -8.95
CA LEU A 193 -7.13 -7.35 -9.67
C LEU A 193 -6.93 -8.68 -10.41
N SER A 194 -7.90 -9.60 -10.37
CA SER A 194 -7.82 -10.91 -11.03
C SER A 194 -7.64 -10.79 -12.54
N GLN A 195 -8.23 -9.77 -13.16
CA GLN A 195 -8.07 -9.46 -14.59
C GLN A 195 -6.62 -9.19 -15.00
N TYR A 196 -5.74 -8.84 -14.05
CA TYR A 196 -4.30 -8.63 -14.26
C TYR A 196 -3.44 -9.84 -13.83
N GLY A 197 -4.08 -10.99 -13.51
CA GLY A 197 -3.38 -12.21 -13.10
C GLY A 197 -2.89 -12.20 -11.65
N LEU A 198 -3.38 -11.29 -10.81
CA LEU A 198 -2.95 -11.14 -9.41
C LEU A 198 -3.76 -11.96 -8.41
N GLY A 199 -4.66 -12.84 -8.88
CA GLY A 199 -5.51 -13.66 -8.03
C GLY A 199 -6.83 -12.96 -7.66
N THR A 200 -7.59 -13.59 -6.76
CA THR A 200 -8.94 -13.16 -6.36
C THR A 200 -8.96 -12.71 -4.91
N ASP A 201 -7.96 -11.94 -4.48
CA ASP A 201 -7.97 -11.40 -3.12
C ASP A 201 -9.19 -10.48 -2.94
N ARG A 202 -9.83 -10.63 -1.78
CA ARG A 202 -11.02 -9.86 -1.42
C ARG A 202 -10.75 -8.35 -1.50
N THR A 203 -11.66 -7.60 -2.06
CA THR A 203 -11.63 -6.13 -2.07
C THR A 203 -12.25 -5.54 -0.80
N VAL A 204 -12.02 -4.24 -0.55
CA VAL A 204 -12.66 -3.53 0.56
C VAL A 204 -14.19 -3.52 0.41
N PRO A 205 -14.79 -3.21 -0.77
CA PRO A 205 -16.23 -3.30 -0.97
C PRO A 205 -16.79 -4.70 -0.69
N GLU A 206 -16.10 -5.77 -1.10
CA GLU A 206 -16.53 -7.14 -0.83
C GLU A 206 -16.51 -7.48 0.66
N SER A 207 -15.54 -6.96 1.42
CA SER A 207 -15.52 -7.16 2.88
C SER A 207 -16.67 -6.47 3.59
N VAL A 208 -17.03 -5.26 3.15
CA VAL A 208 -18.20 -4.53 3.66
C VAL A 208 -19.50 -5.25 3.29
N SER A 209 -19.61 -5.73 2.04
CA SER A 209 -20.75 -6.51 1.55
C SER A 209 -20.94 -7.83 2.27
N ALA A 210 -19.84 -8.46 2.73
CA ALA A 210 -19.89 -9.66 3.57
C ALA A 210 -20.49 -9.41 4.96
N GLY A 211 -20.70 -8.14 5.35
CA GLY A 211 -21.34 -7.78 6.62
C GLY A 211 -20.36 -7.53 7.78
N VAL A 212 -19.07 -7.39 7.50
CA VAL A 212 -18.06 -7.04 8.51
C VAL A 212 -18.41 -5.71 9.18
N GLN A 213 -18.31 -5.64 10.50
CA GLN A 213 -18.67 -4.45 11.25
C GLN A 213 -17.68 -3.30 11.05
N VAL A 214 -16.38 -3.61 10.96
CA VAL A 214 -15.32 -2.64 10.66
C VAL A 214 -14.24 -3.28 9.79
N THR A 215 -13.94 -2.65 8.66
CA THR A 215 -12.78 -2.98 7.82
C THR A 215 -11.78 -1.84 7.89
N CYS A 216 -10.48 -2.13 8.07
CA CYS A 216 -9.43 -1.12 8.01
C CYS A 216 -8.35 -1.48 6.97
N PHE A 217 -7.72 -0.44 6.39
CA PHE A 217 -6.74 -0.60 5.34
C PHE A 217 -5.82 0.62 5.16
N SER A 218 -4.73 0.43 4.42
CA SER A 218 -3.73 1.48 4.14
C SER A 218 -4.11 2.30 2.91
N GLY A 219 -3.94 3.62 2.97
CA GLY A 219 -4.15 4.51 1.83
C GLY A 219 -3.01 4.48 0.81
N ASP A 220 -1.77 4.20 1.23
CA ASP A 220 -0.53 4.29 0.45
C ASP A 220 -0.08 2.95 -0.18
N LYS A 221 -0.98 1.97 -0.25
CA LYS A 221 -0.75 0.69 -0.91
C LYS A 221 -1.56 0.59 -2.21
N LEU A 222 -2.43 -0.42 -2.37
CA LEU A 222 -3.20 -0.63 -3.60
C LEU A 222 -4.20 0.50 -3.89
N LEU A 223 -4.70 1.18 -2.85
CA LEU A 223 -5.48 2.40 -3.04
C LEU A 223 -4.67 3.51 -3.76
N GLY A 224 -3.33 3.50 -3.70
CA GLY A 224 -2.47 4.44 -4.42
C GLY A 224 -2.57 5.90 -3.98
N GLY A 225 -3.08 6.14 -2.79
CA GLY A 225 -3.23 7.45 -2.16
C GLY A 225 -2.09 7.82 -1.20
N PRO A 226 -2.31 8.81 -0.34
CA PRO A 226 -1.36 9.18 0.70
C PRO A 226 -1.31 8.13 1.81
N GLN A 227 -0.24 8.16 2.63
CA GLN A 227 -0.23 7.36 3.86
C GLN A 227 -1.40 7.76 4.74
N ALA A 228 -2.29 6.81 4.98
CA ALA A 228 -3.44 6.92 5.87
C ALA A 228 -3.86 5.52 6.34
N GLY A 229 -4.50 5.45 7.49
CA GLY A 229 -5.32 4.32 7.92
C GLY A 229 -6.77 4.68 7.70
N ILE A 230 -7.47 3.90 6.91
CA ILE A 230 -8.86 4.14 6.55
C ILE A 230 -9.69 3.06 7.22
N LEU A 231 -10.76 3.48 7.91
CA LEU A 231 -11.71 2.59 8.55
C LEU A 231 -13.07 2.82 7.90
N VAL A 232 -13.72 1.76 7.46
CA VAL A 232 -15.08 1.78 6.89
C VAL A 232 -15.93 0.71 7.55
N GLY A 233 -17.23 0.91 7.64
CA GLY A 233 -18.12 -0.09 8.21
C GLY A 233 -19.41 0.50 8.77
N GLN A 234 -19.96 -0.17 9.79
CA GLN A 234 -21.21 0.21 10.42
C GLN A 234 -21.04 1.44 11.30
N LYS A 235 -21.98 2.37 11.20
CA LYS A 235 -21.92 3.69 11.86
C LYS A 235 -21.76 3.59 13.38
N GLU A 236 -22.44 2.66 14.03
CA GLU A 236 -22.37 2.46 15.47
C GLU A 236 -20.93 2.26 15.97
N TRP A 237 -20.17 1.40 15.32
CA TRP A 237 -18.79 1.07 15.70
C TRP A 237 -17.82 2.21 15.38
N LEU A 238 -18.02 2.85 14.21
CA LEU A 238 -17.21 4.00 13.80
C LEU A 238 -17.43 5.20 14.75
N ASP A 239 -18.65 5.44 15.20
CA ASP A 239 -18.95 6.54 16.13
C ASP A 239 -18.30 6.32 17.52
N ARG A 240 -18.21 5.08 17.99
CA ARG A 240 -17.46 4.76 19.25
C ARG A 240 -15.99 5.14 19.10
N MET A 241 -15.34 4.78 17.98
CA MET A 241 -13.96 5.12 17.71
C MET A 241 -13.76 6.62 17.48
N ARG A 242 -14.71 7.29 16.80
CA ARG A 242 -14.69 8.76 16.58
C ARG A 242 -14.66 9.55 17.90
N ASN A 243 -15.33 9.04 18.92
CA ASN A 243 -15.43 9.68 20.24
C ASN A 243 -14.29 9.29 21.19
N ASP A 244 -13.42 8.36 20.80
CA ASP A 244 -12.26 7.97 21.60
C ASP A 244 -11.22 9.09 21.65
N PRO A 245 -10.66 9.44 22.84
CA PRO A 245 -9.62 10.46 22.96
C PRO A 245 -8.38 10.21 22.10
N MET A 246 -8.03 8.94 21.82
CA MET A 246 -6.93 8.55 20.94
C MET A 246 -7.11 9.09 19.52
N MET A 247 -8.36 9.23 19.03
CA MET A 247 -8.67 9.79 17.73
C MET A 247 -8.02 11.16 17.50
N ARG A 248 -7.89 11.99 18.57
CA ARG A 248 -7.23 13.29 18.45
C ARG A 248 -5.72 13.18 18.19
N ALA A 249 -5.07 12.19 18.79
CA ALA A 249 -3.64 11.94 18.57
C ALA A 249 -3.36 11.34 17.17
N LEU A 250 -4.30 10.57 16.63
CA LEU A 250 -4.17 9.85 15.38
C LEU A 250 -4.72 10.59 14.14
N ARG A 251 -5.25 11.80 14.32
CA ARG A 251 -5.89 12.54 13.23
C ARG A 251 -4.88 13.00 12.17
N VAL A 252 -5.31 12.99 10.92
CA VAL A 252 -4.55 13.48 9.76
C VAL A 252 -4.77 14.97 9.50
N ASP A 253 -3.89 15.57 8.72
CA ASP A 253 -3.91 16.97 8.33
C ASP A 253 -4.67 17.22 7.01
N LYS A 254 -4.71 18.49 6.59
CA LYS A 254 -5.39 18.93 5.37
C LYS A 254 -4.78 18.36 4.08
N MET A 255 -3.46 18.11 4.06
CA MET A 255 -2.77 17.59 2.87
C MET A 255 -3.17 16.14 2.61
N ILE A 256 -3.25 15.34 3.69
CA ILE A 256 -3.70 13.94 3.60
C ILE A 256 -5.15 13.89 3.12
N PHE A 257 -6.06 14.71 3.68
CA PHE A 257 -7.45 14.73 3.22
C PHE A 257 -7.57 15.16 1.75
N ALA A 258 -6.85 16.19 1.33
CA ALA A 258 -6.86 16.66 -0.06
C ALA A 258 -6.36 15.58 -1.04
N ALA A 259 -5.23 14.95 -0.73
CA ALA A 259 -4.68 13.88 -1.55
C ALA A 259 -5.60 12.64 -1.57
N LEU A 260 -6.16 12.27 -0.41
CA LEU A 260 -7.02 11.10 -0.30
C LEU A 260 -8.32 11.31 -1.06
N HIS A 261 -8.99 12.45 -0.89
CA HIS A 261 -10.22 12.78 -1.60
C HIS A 261 -10.02 12.70 -3.13
N ALA A 262 -9.02 13.41 -3.65
CA ALA A 262 -8.74 13.41 -5.08
C ALA A 262 -8.31 12.02 -5.63
N THR A 263 -7.69 11.18 -4.80
CA THR A 263 -7.39 9.79 -5.17
C THR A 263 -8.65 8.95 -5.24
N LEU A 264 -9.55 9.07 -4.24
CA LEU A 264 -10.80 8.31 -4.17
C LEU A 264 -11.74 8.67 -5.34
N GLU A 265 -11.81 9.94 -5.75
CA GLU A 265 -12.62 10.38 -6.90
C GLU A 265 -12.27 9.60 -8.19
N LEU A 266 -11.02 9.16 -8.37
CA LEU A 266 -10.63 8.36 -9.53
C LEU A 266 -11.34 6.99 -9.57
N PHE A 267 -11.69 6.43 -8.42
CA PHE A 267 -12.38 5.14 -8.33
C PHE A 267 -13.88 5.20 -8.68
N LEU A 268 -14.45 6.40 -8.84
CA LEU A 268 -15.80 6.57 -9.39
C LEU A 268 -15.88 6.20 -10.87
N ASP A 269 -14.73 6.18 -11.58
CA ASP A 269 -14.63 5.78 -12.99
C ASP A 269 -13.48 4.77 -13.15
N PRO A 270 -13.70 3.49 -12.80
CA PRO A 270 -12.64 2.47 -12.81
C PRO A 270 -11.98 2.25 -14.18
N GLU A 271 -12.68 2.55 -15.28
CA GLU A 271 -12.12 2.41 -16.64
C GLU A 271 -10.96 3.39 -16.92
N LYS A 272 -10.93 4.52 -16.21
CA LYS A 272 -9.87 5.52 -16.33
C LYS A 272 -8.67 5.26 -15.43
N LEU A 273 -8.76 4.37 -14.46
CA LEU A 273 -7.68 4.08 -13.51
C LEU A 273 -6.35 3.72 -14.20
N PRO A 274 -6.31 2.85 -15.25
CA PRO A 274 -5.05 2.54 -15.94
C PRO A 274 -4.32 3.76 -16.51
N ALA A 275 -5.05 4.81 -16.86
CA ALA A 275 -4.46 6.04 -17.41
C ALA A 275 -4.08 7.06 -16.34
N LEU A 276 -4.87 7.19 -15.28
CA LEU A 276 -4.79 8.28 -14.32
C LEU A 276 -4.15 7.90 -12.99
N HIS A 277 -4.19 6.62 -12.61
CA HIS A 277 -3.76 6.12 -11.31
C HIS A 277 -2.43 5.36 -11.43
N PRO A 278 -1.31 5.87 -10.91
CA PRO A 278 0.01 5.30 -11.15
C PRO A 278 0.16 3.82 -10.74
N VAL A 279 -0.41 3.41 -9.60
CA VAL A 279 -0.35 2.02 -9.15
C VAL A 279 -1.10 1.10 -10.11
N THR A 280 -2.34 1.46 -10.46
CA THR A 280 -3.14 0.67 -11.43
C THR A 280 -2.47 0.65 -12.79
N ARG A 281 -1.91 1.77 -13.27
CA ARG A 281 -1.15 1.82 -14.52
C ARG A 281 0.01 0.82 -14.51
N MET A 282 0.83 0.81 -13.45
CA MET A 282 1.95 -0.12 -13.33
C MET A 282 1.48 -1.59 -13.31
N ILE A 283 0.34 -1.87 -12.68
CA ILE A 283 -0.24 -3.22 -12.63
C ILE A 283 -0.78 -3.64 -14.00
N SER A 284 -1.52 -2.77 -14.68
CA SER A 284 -2.28 -3.07 -15.90
C SER A 284 -1.46 -2.96 -17.20
N GLU A 285 -0.25 -2.37 -17.15
CA GLU A 285 0.55 -2.14 -18.35
C GLU A 285 0.91 -3.45 -19.06
N SER A 286 0.59 -3.55 -20.37
CA SER A 286 0.81 -4.74 -21.15
C SER A 286 2.29 -5.05 -21.36
N THR A 287 2.61 -6.34 -21.49
CA THR A 287 4.00 -6.79 -21.77
C THR A 287 4.56 -6.18 -23.05
N SER A 288 3.74 -6.02 -24.10
CA SER A 288 4.18 -5.38 -25.35
C SER A 288 4.54 -3.90 -25.18
N SER A 289 3.80 -3.15 -24.34
CA SER A 289 4.15 -1.76 -23.98
C SER A 289 5.46 -1.70 -23.21
N LEU A 290 5.63 -2.59 -22.22
CA LEU A 290 6.85 -2.68 -21.42
C LEU A 290 8.07 -3.04 -22.28
N GLU A 291 7.94 -4.00 -23.19
CA GLU A 291 9.00 -4.39 -24.14
C GLU A 291 9.44 -3.21 -25.00
N HIS A 292 8.47 -2.50 -25.59
CA HIS A 292 8.75 -1.32 -26.40
C HIS A 292 9.51 -0.25 -25.61
N ARG A 293 9.06 0.04 -24.37
CA ARG A 293 9.73 1.00 -23.49
C ARG A 293 11.13 0.55 -23.06
N ALA A 294 11.31 -0.77 -22.85
CA ALA A 294 12.61 -1.34 -22.53
C ALA A 294 13.60 -1.14 -23.67
N HIS A 295 13.19 -1.37 -24.89
CA HIS A 295 14.02 -1.12 -26.08
C HIS A 295 14.40 0.35 -26.21
N ILE A 296 13.45 1.28 -26.01
CA ILE A 296 13.75 2.73 -26.03
C ILE A 296 14.82 3.08 -24.98
N LEU A 297 14.68 2.60 -23.74
CA LEU A 297 15.67 2.86 -22.70
C LEU A 297 17.02 2.22 -23.04
N ALA A 298 17.02 0.95 -23.51
CA ALA A 298 18.23 0.24 -23.88
C ALA A 298 19.02 0.96 -24.98
N ASP A 299 18.35 1.45 -26.02
CA ASP A 299 18.99 2.17 -27.13
C ASP A 299 19.62 3.47 -26.64
N ARG A 300 18.93 4.22 -25.79
CA ARG A 300 19.48 5.42 -25.17
C ARG A 300 20.71 5.14 -24.30
N LEU A 301 20.67 4.09 -23.49
CA LEU A 301 21.81 3.71 -22.65
C LEU A 301 22.97 3.17 -23.47
N ARG A 302 22.76 2.46 -24.58
CA ARG A 302 23.84 2.03 -25.52
C ARG A 302 24.61 3.23 -26.06
N LEU A 303 23.93 4.32 -26.39
CA LEU A 303 24.59 5.55 -26.83
C LEU A 303 25.47 6.17 -25.76
N GLN A 304 25.03 6.14 -24.49
CA GLN A 304 25.78 6.75 -23.38
C GLN A 304 26.95 5.88 -22.90
N PHE A 305 26.74 4.58 -22.78
CA PHE A 305 27.76 3.65 -22.26
C PHE A 305 28.76 3.20 -23.31
N ALA A 306 28.37 3.21 -24.60
CA ALA A 306 29.19 2.74 -25.71
C ALA A 306 29.80 1.33 -25.43
N HIS A 307 31.10 1.18 -25.54
CA HIS A 307 31.84 -0.09 -25.30
C HIS A 307 32.06 -0.43 -23.83
N ARG A 308 31.61 0.40 -22.88
CA ARG A 308 31.85 0.21 -21.43
C ARG A 308 30.89 -0.76 -20.78
N CYS A 309 29.73 -1.00 -21.40
CA CYS A 309 28.70 -1.87 -20.88
C CYS A 309 28.01 -2.65 -22.02
N GLY A 310 27.80 -3.95 -21.81
CA GLY A 310 26.81 -4.71 -22.55
C GLY A 310 25.39 -4.35 -22.09
N ILE A 311 24.45 -4.09 -23.02
CA ILE A 311 23.08 -3.71 -22.70
C ILE A 311 22.12 -4.61 -23.43
N HIS A 312 21.30 -5.33 -22.66
CA HIS A 312 20.32 -6.29 -23.15
C HIS A 312 18.93 -6.01 -22.58
N VAL A 313 17.91 -6.33 -23.34
CA VAL A 313 16.51 -6.36 -22.88
C VAL A 313 16.16 -7.81 -22.59
N ASN A 314 15.71 -8.09 -21.39
CA ASN A 314 15.36 -9.45 -20.96
C ASN A 314 13.95 -9.48 -20.38
N GLU A 315 13.25 -10.59 -20.58
CA GLU A 315 12.04 -10.91 -19.83
C GLU A 315 12.38 -11.15 -18.35
N ALA A 316 11.49 -10.71 -17.47
CA ALA A 316 11.64 -10.84 -16.04
C ALA A 316 10.27 -10.81 -15.34
N THR A 317 10.28 -10.74 -14.02
CA THR A 317 9.08 -10.53 -13.21
C THR A 317 9.26 -9.35 -12.26
N SER A 318 8.20 -8.56 -12.13
CA SER A 318 8.04 -7.50 -11.12
C SER A 318 7.16 -7.99 -9.99
N GLU A 319 7.25 -7.32 -8.84
CA GLU A 319 6.47 -7.62 -7.64
C GLU A 319 5.57 -6.44 -7.29
N ILE A 320 4.41 -6.74 -6.67
CA ILE A 320 3.57 -5.67 -6.12
C ILE A 320 4.28 -5.05 -4.92
N GLY A 321 4.87 -5.87 -4.05
CA GLY A 321 5.68 -5.44 -2.91
C GLY A 321 4.88 -5.18 -1.65
N GLY A 322 5.60 -4.70 -0.69
CA GLY A 322 5.31 -4.39 0.70
C GLY A 322 3.90 -4.44 1.28
N GLY A 323 3.43 -5.63 1.67
CA GLY A 323 2.21 -5.78 2.46
C GLY A 323 0.92 -5.64 1.66
N ALA A 324 0.95 -5.98 0.36
CA ALA A 324 -0.26 -5.99 -0.47
C ALA A 324 -0.59 -7.41 -0.98
N LEU A 325 0.23 -7.96 -1.85
CA LEU A 325 0.00 -9.25 -2.50
C LEU A 325 1.33 -10.03 -2.48
N PRO A 326 1.58 -10.82 -1.41
CA PRO A 326 2.83 -11.55 -1.28
C PRO A 326 2.94 -12.60 -2.39
N LEU A 327 4.16 -12.81 -2.89
CA LEU A 327 4.52 -13.80 -3.91
C LEU A 327 3.83 -13.62 -5.28
N ARG A 328 2.97 -12.60 -5.47
CA ARG A 328 2.35 -12.32 -6.77
C ARG A 328 3.33 -11.59 -7.67
N GLN A 329 3.55 -12.18 -8.84
CA GLN A 329 4.50 -11.68 -9.84
C GLN A 329 3.78 -11.23 -11.11
N LEU A 330 4.26 -10.14 -11.70
CA LEU A 330 3.78 -9.61 -12.97
C LEU A 330 4.88 -9.78 -14.03
N PRO A 331 4.58 -10.34 -15.21
CA PRO A 331 5.53 -10.38 -16.32
C PRO A 331 6.03 -8.97 -16.65
N THR A 332 7.34 -8.79 -16.83
CA THR A 332 7.95 -7.49 -17.14
C THR A 332 9.11 -7.64 -18.10
N PHE A 333 9.67 -6.50 -18.52
CA PHE A 333 10.95 -6.42 -19.19
C PHE A 333 11.92 -5.57 -18.39
N VAL A 334 13.18 -5.99 -18.38
CA VAL A 334 14.27 -5.25 -17.72
C VAL A 334 15.33 -4.86 -18.75
N VAL A 335 15.92 -3.70 -18.55
CA VAL A 335 17.16 -3.33 -19.21
C VAL A 335 18.31 -3.78 -18.31
N ALA A 336 18.99 -4.84 -18.74
CA ALA A 336 20.14 -5.42 -18.05
C ALA A 336 21.42 -4.76 -18.53
N VAL A 337 22.14 -4.12 -17.64
CA VAL A 337 23.43 -3.46 -17.90
C VAL A 337 24.54 -4.28 -17.29
N THR A 338 25.47 -4.76 -18.12
CA THR A 338 26.64 -5.53 -17.73
C THR A 338 27.88 -4.66 -17.92
N PRO A 339 28.45 -4.05 -16.88
CA PRO A 339 29.65 -3.24 -17.04
C PRO A 339 30.85 -4.12 -17.36
N GLU A 340 31.69 -3.67 -18.32
CA GLU A 340 32.92 -4.35 -18.73
C GLU A 340 34.18 -3.75 -18.08
N VAL A 341 34.09 -2.47 -17.67
CA VAL A 341 35.24 -1.74 -17.13
C VAL A 341 35.05 -1.34 -15.66
N TRP A 342 33.86 -1.53 -15.09
CA TRP A 342 33.52 -1.19 -13.69
C TRP A 342 32.86 -2.38 -13.01
N SER A 343 32.71 -2.32 -11.69
CA SER A 343 31.88 -3.30 -10.98
C SER A 343 30.39 -2.91 -11.03
N ASN A 344 29.51 -3.91 -10.95
CA ASN A 344 28.06 -3.67 -10.83
C ASN A 344 27.69 -2.82 -9.60
N HIS A 345 28.44 -2.98 -8.51
CA HIS A 345 28.26 -2.19 -7.30
C HIS A 345 28.66 -0.72 -7.50
N ALA A 346 29.74 -0.45 -8.21
CA ALA A 346 30.16 0.92 -8.56
C ALA A 346 29.12 1.60 -9.45
N LEU A 347 28.65 0.89 -10.48
CA LEU A 347 27.59 1.38 -11.36
C LEU A 347 26.30 1.69 -10.58
N ALA A 348 25.82 0.75 -9.78
CA ALA A 348 24.62 0.94 -8.96
C ALA A 348 24.78 2.08 -7.94
N LYS A 349 25.97 2.22 -7.31
CA LYS A 349 26.30 3.35 -6.43
C LYS A 349 26.24 4.68 -7.18
N ALA A 350 26.84 4.75 -8.36
CA ALA A 350 26.89 5.96 -9.18
C ALA A 350 25.47 6.42 -9.59
N PHE A 351 24.58 5.48 -9.96
CA PHE A 351 23.19 5.79 -10.25
C PHE A 351 22.41 6.27 -9.02
N ARG A 352 22.63 5.66 -7.83
CA ARG A 352 21.98 6.12 -6.59
C ARG A 352 22.37 7.52 -6.14
N LEU A 353 23.58 7.96 -6.52
CA LEU A 353 24.10 9.28 -6.16
C LEU A 353 23.63 10.39 -7.10
N GLN A 354 22.90 10.07 -8.16
CA GLN A 354 22.32 11.07 -9.06
C GLN A 354 21.15 11.83 -8.42
N GLN A 355 20.67 12.87 -9.08
CA GLN A 355 19.50 13.64 -8.66
C GLN A 355 18.55 13.86 -9.86
N PRO A 356 17.42 13.15 -9.86
CA PRO A 356 16.93 12.20 -8.86
C PRO A 356 17.81 10.94 -8.73
N ALA A 357 17.78 10.31 -7.55
CA ALA A 357 18.47 9.04 -7.32
C ALA A 357 17.83 7.92 -8.13
N ILE A 358 18.63 7.04 -8.76
CA ILE A 358 18.10 5.94 -9.57
C ILE A 358 18.42 4.62 -8.89
N PHE A 359 17.37 3.85 -8.59
CA PHE A 359 17.47 2.54 -7.96
C PHE A 359 17.13 1.44 -8.96
N GLY A 360 18.02 0.48 -9.11
CA GLY A 360 17.81 -0.79 -9.77
C GLY A 360 18.18 -1.94 -8.85
N ARG A 361 18.21 -3.15 -9.38
CA ARG A 361 18.62 -4.36 -8.65
C ARG A 361 19.80 -5.05 -9.34
N ILE A 362 20.67 -5.69 -8.56
CA ILE A 362 21.76 -6.51 -9.10
C ILE A 362 21.28 -7.96 -9.12
N VAL A 363 21.23 -8.56 -10.31
CA VAL A 363 20.79 -9.93 -10.54
C VAL A 363 21.78 -10.61 -11.51
N LYS A 364 22.30 -11.78 -11.15
CA LYS A 364 23.22 -12.56 -12.00
C LYS A 364 24.37 -11.72 -12.57
N ASP A 365 25.02 -10.94 -11.72
CA ASP A 365 26.13 -10.05 -12.08
C ASP A 365 25.76 -8.99 -13.16
N GLN A 366 24.54 -8.52 -13.16
CA GLN A 366 24.05 -7.44 -14.03
C GLN A 366 23.29 -6.42 -13.19
N PHE A 367 23.37 -5.13 -13.55
CA PHE A 367 22.51 -4.10 -12.99
C PHE A 367 21.23 -3.99 -13.82
N TRP A 368 20.10 -4.31 -13.23
CA TRP A 368 18.80 -4.33 -13.88
C TRP A 368 17.98 -3.09 -13.56
N LEU A 369 17.40 -2.51 -14.61
CA LEU A 369 16.39 -1.46 -14.55
C LEU A 369 15.06 -2.04 -15.06
N ASP A 370 14.13 -2.27 -14.15
CA ASP A 370 12.82 -2.85 -14.44
C ASP A 370 11.86 -1.76 -14.96
N ILE A 371 11.39 -1.95 -16.18
CA ILE A 371 10.62 -0.95 -16.91
C ILE A 371 9.22 -0.72 -16.30
N ARG A 372 8.64 -1.73 -15.65
CA ARG A 372 7.30 -1.62 -15.07
C ARG A 372 7.19 -0.50 -14.04
N THR A 373 8.20 -0.35 -13.22
CA THR A 373 8.23 0.64 -12.13
C THR A 373 8.85 1.98 -12.54
N ILE A 374 9.51 2.06 -13.69
CA ILE A 374 10.01 3.31 -14.27
C ILE A 374 8.83 4.08 -14.88
N MET A 375 8.60 5.32 -14.42
CA MET A 375 7.56 6.16 -15.00
C MET A 375 7.93 6.57 -16.44
N PRO A 376 6.96 6.76 -17.36
CA PRO A 376 7.27 7.14 -18.76
C PRO A 376 8.15 8.39 -18.88
N GLY A 377 7.98 9.36 -17.98
CA GLY A 377 8.80 10.57 -17.93
C GLY A 377 10.22 10.40 -17.40
N ASP A 378 10.55 9.22 -16.81
CA ASP A 378 11.85 8.98 -16.18
C ASP A 378 12.92 8.47 -17.18
N ILE A 379 12.53 8.01 -18.37
CA ILE A 379 13.49 7.51 -19.37
C ILE A 379 14.51 8.57 -19.76
N PRO A 380 14.15 9.84 -20.09
CA PRO A 380 15.13 10.89 -20.32
C PRO A 380 15.98 11.23 -19.10
N VAL A 381 15.43 11.09 -17.89
CA VAL A 381 16.14 11.31 -16.63
C VAL A 381 17.24 10.27 -16.45
N ILE A 382 16.94 9.00 -16.71
CA ILE A 382 17.92 7.90 -16.64
C ILE A 382 19.00 8.08 -17.69
N GLU A 383 18.64 8.49 -18.92
CA GLU A 383 19.61 8.79 -19.98
C GLU A 383 20.59 9.88 -19.58
N HIS A 384 20.09 11.01 -19.06
CA HIS A 384 20.95 12.10 -18.59
C HIS A 384 21.85 11.68 -17.42
N ALA A 385 21.30 10.91 -16.48
CA ALA A 385 22.08 10.36 -15.39
C ALA A 385 23.20 9.42 -15.87
N ALA A 386 22.95 8.61 -16.90
CA ALA A 386 23.96 7.71 -17.47
C ALA A 386 25.17 8.47 -18.00
N GLN A 387 24.98 9.65 -18.65
CA GLN A 387 26.08 10.52 -19.08
C GLN A 387 26.97 10.93 -17.92
N THR A 388 26.35 11.38 -16.82
CA THR A 388 27.07 11.80 -15.61
C THR A 388 27.79 10.63 -14.94
N VAL A 389 27.13 9.46 -14.87
CA VAL A 389 27.71 8.22 -14.33
C VAL A 389 28.95 7.79 -15.08
N VAL A 390 28.92 7.82 -16.42
CA VAL A 390 30.10 7.50 -17.25
C VAL A 390 31.27 8.43 -16.92
N ALA A 391 31.01 9.76 -16.91
CA ALA A 391 32.06 10.74 -16.61
C ALA A 391 32.66 10.56 -15.21
N GLN A 392 31.83 10.28 -14.20
CA GLN A 392 32.27 10.04 -12.83
C GLN A 392 33.11 8.76 -12.70
N LEU A 393 32.67 7.66 -13.29
CA LEU A 393 33.36 6.38 -13.17
C LEU A 393 34.65 6.34 -13.98
N ASP A 394 34.72 6.99 -15.14
CA ASP A 394 35.94 7.10 -15.95
C ASP A 394 37.00 8.00 -15.27
N SER A 395 36.60 9.01 -14.50
CA SER A 395 37.52 9.88 -13.76
C SER A 395 38.08 9.27 -12.47
N GLY A 396 37.57 8.09 -12.04
CA GLY A 396 37.94 7.45 -10.79
C GLY A 396 37.52 8.22 -9.54
N THR A 397 36.63 9.20 -9.65
CA THR A 397 36.08 9.95 -8.53
C THR A 397 34.98 9.10 -7.86
N GLU A 398 35.32 8.47 -6.72
CA GLU A 398 34.39 7.73 -5.86
C GLU A 398 33.43 8.64 -5.05
#